data_b424a42a04aa5fdf03f05312d5dec47b
#
_entry.id   b424a42a04aa5fdf03f05312d5dec47b
#
_cell.length_a   1.000
_cell.length_b   1.000
_cell.length_c   1.000
_cell.angle_alpha   90.00
_cell.angle_beta   90.00
_cell.angle_gamma   90.00
#
_symmetry.space_group_name_H-M   'P 1'
#
loop_
_entity.id
_entity.type
_entity.pdbx_description
1 polymer ?
#
loop_
_entity_poly.entity_id
_entity_poly.type
_entity_poly.pdbx_seq_one_letter_code
_entity_poly.pdbx_strand_id
1 'polypeptide(L)'
;MMQWHIVCDFDGTITRTDVIDNILQRFADPSWQAIEAQWVQGEIGSRECLSRQLSLVNASPAQLLAYFDSVEIDPDFPDFVDHVIARGASLEVVSDGIEQGIARILARHYVTLLPILANRLRQVDQHSWRIDFPYASDACRAASGNCKCASTPAGKRVLVIGDGRSDMCVAAKADFVFAKDSLADHCERNGIPYARFDSFAELPALLARLPNQAANAPHFSREQQELFNHV
;
A
#
# COMPACT_ATOMS: atom_id res chain seq x y z
N MET A 1 1.77 -0.24 -25.92
CA MET A 1 1.13 -0.73 -24.69
C MET A 1 2.12 -0.57 -23.55
N MET A 2 1.67 -0.03 -22.44
CA MET A 2 2.50 0.19 -21.25
C MET A 2 2.79 -1.17 -20.59
N GLN A 3 4.07 -1.53 -20.44
CA GLN A 3 4.47 -2.84 -19.88
C GLN A 3 4.70 -2.77 -18.37
N TRP A 4 4.08 -1.82 -17.67
CA TRP A 4 4.21 -1.65 -16.24
C TRP A 4 3.26 -2.56 -15.48
N HIS A 5 3.78 -3.17 -14.42
CA HIS A 5 3.00 -3.77 -13.35
C HIS A 5 3.06 -2.82 -12.15
N ILE A 6 1.91 -2.30 -11.76
CA ILE A 6 1.80 -1.29 -10.71
C ILE A 6 1.33 -1.96 -9.43
N VAL A 7 2.16 -1.87 -8.40
CA VAL A 7 1.87 -2.29 -7.03
C VAL A 7 1.55 -1.03 -6.23
N CYS A 8 0.29 -0.89 -5.83
CA CYS A 8 -0.18 0.29 -5.11
C CYS A 8 -0.54 -0.06 -3.67
N ASP A 9 0.01 0.66 -2.72
CA ASP A 9 -0.42 0.58 -1.32
C ASP A 9 -1.80 1.22 -1.14
N PHE A 10 -2.43 0.96 0.00
CA PHE A 10 -3.77 1.46 0.31
C PHE A 10 -3.77 2.54 1.40
N ASP A 11 -3.33 2.18 2.60
CA ASP A 11 -3.37 3.04 3.79
C ASP A 11 -2.32 4.16 3.67
N GLY A 12 -2.72 5.44 3.83
CA GLY A 12 -1.84 6.60 3.61
C GLY A 12 -1.53 6.92 2.14
N THR A 13 -1.80 5.98 1.22
CA THR A 13 -1.53 6.13 -0.21
C THR A 13 -2.80 6.42 -1.00
N ILE A 14 -3.74 5.47 -1.08
CA ILE A 14 -5.07 5.65 -1.68
C ILE A 14 -5.99 6.37 -0.70
N THR A 15 -5.98 5.98 0.58
CA THR A 15 -6.64 6.72 1.65
C THR A 15 -5.73 7.83 2.19
N ARG A 16 -6.33 8.87 2.76
CA ARG A 16 -5.59 9.98 3.38
C ARG A 16 -5.12 9.65 4.80
N THR A 17 -5.68 8.63 5.42
CA THR A 17 -5.38 8.23 6.80
C THR A 17 -5.28 6.72 6.86
N ASP A 18 -4.50 6.21 7.81
CA ASP A 18 -4.41 4.78 8.05
C ASP A 18 -5.73 4.23 8.60
N VAL A 19 -6.28 3.23 7.92
CA VAL A 19 -7.57 2.61 8.25
C VAL A 19 -7.45 1.74 9.50
N ILE A 20 -6.33 1.01 9.64
CA ILE A 20 -6.07 0.16 10.81
C ILE A 20 -5.91 1.02 12.05
N ASP A 21 -5.10 2.07 12.01
CA ASP A 21 -4.89 2.98 13.14
C ASP A 21 -6.21 3.57 13.62
N ASN A 22 -7.08 3.98 12.70
CA ASN A 22 -8.39 4.50 13.05
C ASN A 22 -9.33 3.44 13.66
N ILE A 23 -9.25 2.17 13.24
CA ILE A 23 -9.97 1.07 13.88
C ILE A 23 -9.47 0.89 15.31
N LEU A 24 -8.16 0.88 15.52
CA LEU A 24 -7.56 0.70 16.85
C LEU A 24 -7.92 1.85 17.77
N GLN A 25 -7.83 3.08 17.32
CA GLN A 25 -8.21 4.26 18.11
C GLN A 25 -9.68 4.26 18.55
N ARG A 26 -10.58 3.74 17.68
CA ARG A 26 -12.03 3.77 17.94
C ARG A 26 -12.54 2.59 18.73
N PHE A 27 -11.94 1.43 18.54
CA PHE A 27 -12.54 0.16 18.98
C PHE A 27 -11.61 -0.76 19.77
N ALA A 28 -10.30 -0.49 19.83
CA ALA A 28 -9.37 -1.35 20.55
C ALA A 28 -9.13 -0.87 21.99
N ASP A 29 -8.76 -1.82 22.86
CA ASP A 29 -8.22 -1.48 24.18
C ASP A 29 -6.94 -0.63 24.01
N PRO A 30 -6.75 0.46 24.79
CA PRO A 30 -5.62 1.38 24.64
C PRO A 30 -4.23 0.73 24.74
N SER A 31 -4.12 -0.49 25.25
CA SER A 31 -2.86 -1.24 25.29
C SER A 31 -2.27 -1.55 23.91
N TRP A 32 -3.05 -1.36 22.82
CA TRP A 32 -2.54 -1.48 21.47
C TRP A 32 -1.35 -0.54 21.19
N GLN A 33 -1.29 0.62 21.87
CA GLN A 33 -0.20 1.60 21.70
C GLN A 33 1.15 1.06 22.18
N ALA A 34 1.14 0.21 23.23
CA ALA A 34 2.37 -0.44 23.70
C ALA A 34 2.88 -1.49 22.69
N ILE A 35 1.97 -2.15 21.95
CA ILE A 35 2.32 -3.08 20.87
C ILE A 35 2.89 -2.32 19.69
N GLU A 36 2.28 -1.18 19.33
CA GLU A 36 2.77 -0.27 18.29
C GLU A 36 4.21 0.19 18.58
N ALA A 37 4.48 0.60 19.83
CA ALA A 37 5.82 1.02 20.24
C ALA A 37 6.87 -0.09 20.03
N GLN A 38 6.55 -1.36 20.29
CA GLN A 38 7.45 -2.48 20.04
C GLN A 38 7.76 -2.65 18.54
N TRP A 39 6.75 -2.49 17.68
CA TRP A 39 6.96 -2.54 16.23
C TRP A 39 7.79 -1.35 15.72
N VAL A 40 7.53 -0.15 16.18
CA VAL A 40 8.31 1.04 15.82
C VAL A 40 9.78 0.89 16.23
N GLN A 41 10.06 0.29 17.40
CA GLN A 41 11.40 -0.01 17.89
C GLN A 41 12.06 -1.20 17.16
N GLY A 42 11.29 -1.93 16.33
CA GLY A 42 11.79 -3.09 15.60
C GLY A 42 11.93 -4.37 16.45
N GLU A 43 11.30 -4.40 17.61
CA GLU A 43 11.29 -5.59 18.50
C GLU A 43 10.41 -6.70 17.94
N ILE A 44 9.33 -6.35 17.24
CA ILE A 44 8.41 -7.27 16.57
C ILE A 44 8.19 -6.87 15.11
N GLY A 45 7.81 -7.84 14.26
CA GLY A 45 7.41 -7.58 12.88
C GLY A 45 5.97 -7.08 12.76
N SER A 46 5.60 -6.50 11.59
CA SER A 46 4.23 -5.97 11.38
C SER A 46 3.15 -7.06 11.49
N ARG A 47 3.44 -8.31 11.06
CA ARG A 47 2.51 -9.45 11.20
C ARG A 47 2.15 -9.72 12.67
N GLU A 48 3.12 -9.75 13.56
CA GLU A 48 2.89 -9.94 14.99
C GLU A 48 2.16 -8.74 15.59
N CYS A 49 2.59 -7.53 15.24
CA CYS A 49 1.97 -6.29 15.67
C CYS A 49 0.48 -6.28 15.35
N LEU A 50 0.12 -6.44 14.08
CA LEU A 50 -1.27 -6.46 13.60
C LEU A 50 -2.09 -7.59 14.26
N SER A 51 -1.51 -8.78 14.42
CA SER A 51 -2.20 -9.90 15.06
C SER A 51 -2.59 -9.59 16.49
N ARG A 52 -1.66 -9.01 17.26
CA ARG A 52 -1.89 -8.63 18.67
C ARG A 52 -2.84 -7.46 18.80
N GLN A 53 -2.68 -6.42 17.97
CA GLN A 53 -3.51 -5.22 17.99
C GLN A 53 -4.97 -5.53 17.62
N LEU A 54 -5.20 -6.26 16.52
CA LEU A 54 -6.56 -6.56 16.07
C LEU A 54 -7.30 -7.54 17.00
N SER A 55 -6.60 -8.32 17.81
CA SER A 55 -7.21 -9.11 18.86
C SER A 55 -7.79 -8.28 20.04
N LEU A 56 -7.35 -7.01 20.15
CA LEU A 56 -7.86 -6.06 21.14
C LEU A 56 -9.09 -5.27 20.66
N VAL A 57 -9.48 -5.43 19.39
CA VAL A 57 -10.65 -4.74 18.83
C VAL A 57 -11.92 -5.34 19.41
N ASN A 58 -12.76 -4.47 19.97
CA ASN A 58 -14.10 -4.78 20.48
C ASN A 58 -15.14 -3.99 19.68
N ALA A 59 -15.56 -4.53 18.55
CA ALA A 59 -16.50 -3.90 17.65
C ALA A 59 -17.43 -4.94 17.02
N SER A 60 -18.71 -4.61 16.88
CA SER A 60 -19.63 -5.42 16.09
C SER A 60 -19.32 -5.29 14.59
N PRO A 61 -19.72 -6.28 13.76
CA PRO A 61 -19.62 -6.17 12.31
C PRO A 61 -20.25 -4.89 11.74
N ALA A 62 -21.39 -4.48 12.30
CA ALA A 62 -22.08 -3.26 11.86
C ALA A 62 -21.26 -1.99 12.12
N GLN A 63 -20.54 -1.93 13.25
CA GLN A 63 -19.66 -0.81 13.57
C GLN A 63 -18.46 -0.72 12.61
N LEU A 64 -17.83 -1.87 12.30
CA LEU A 64 -16.73 -1.90 11.34
C LEU A 64 -17.21 -1.53 9.93
N LEU A 65 -18.37 -2.05 9.50
CA LEU A 65 -18.95 -1.70 8.20
C LEU A 65 -19.26 -0.20 8.11
N ALA A 66 -19.89 0.37 9.15
CA ALA A 66 -20.17 1.81 9.20
C ALA A 66 -18.88 2.65 9.18
N TYR A 67 -17.81 2.16 9.83
CA TYR A 67 -16.52 2.81 9.74
C TYR A 67 -15.94 2.76 8.31
N PHE A 68 -15.90 1.60 7.67
CA PHE A 68 -15.43 1.49 6.28
C PHE A 68 -16.24 2.38 5.32
N ASP A 69 -17.54 2.53 5.56
CA ASP A 69 -18.40 3.43 4.77
C ASP A 69 -18.08 4.92 4.99
N SER A 70 -17.35 5.27 6.04
CA SER A 70 -16.94 6.65 6.34
C SER A 70 -15.54 6.99 5.84
N VAL A 71 -14.77 6.01 5.36
CA VAL A 71 -13.40 6.24 4.89
C VAL A 71 -13.42 6.89 3.52
N GLU A 72 -12.67 7.98 3.39
CA GLU A 72 -12.49 8.70 2.14
C GLU A 72 -11.16 8.29 1.48
N ILE A 73 -11.18 8.20 0.15
CA ILE A 73 -10.00 7.98 -0.67
C ILE A 73 -9.60 9.27 -1.40
N ASP A 74 -8.44 9.29 -2.00
CA ASP A 74 -8.06 10.33 -2.96
C ASP A 74 -9.09 10.35 -4.10
N PRO A 75 -9.77 11.49 -4.36
CA PRO A 75 -10.86 11.57 -5.34
C PRO A 75 -10.41 11.28 -6.77
N ASP A 76 -9.12 11.43 -7.07
CA ASP A 76 -8.56 11.22 -8.40
C ASP A 76 -8.08 9.76 -8.61
N PHE A 77 -8.16 8.90 -7.59
CA PHE A 77 -7.76 7.50 -7.70
C PHE A 77 -8.59 6.71 -8.73
N PRO A 78 -9.94 6.84 -8.79
CA PRO A 78 -10.74 6.14 -9.83
C PRO A 78 -10.32 6.51 -11.25
N ASP A 79 -10.12 7.80 -11.52
CA ASP A 79 -9.68 8.29 -12.84
C ASP A 79 -8.28 7.79 -13.19
N PHE A 80 -7.39 7.70 -12.20
CA PHE A 80 -6.08 7.08 -12.35
C PHE A 80 -6.18 5.61 -12.72
N VAL A 81 -7.06 4.83 -12.09
CA VAL A 81 -7.31 3.43 -12.42
C VAL A 81 -7.73 3.28 -13.88
N ASP A 82 -8.71 4.06 -14.33
CA ASP A 82 -9.18 4.05 -15.72
C ASP A 82 -8.06 4.43 -16.70
N HIS A 83 -7.28 5.43 -16.36
CA HIS A 83 -6.13 5.87 -17.15
C HIS A 83 -5.09 4.75 -17.35
N VAL A 84 -4.77 4.00 -16.29
CA VAL A 84 -3.79 2.92 -16.29
C VAL A 84 -4.29 1.72 -17.09
N ILE A 85 -5.54 1.30 -16.87
CA ILE A 85 -6.16 0.16 -17.56
C ILE A 85 -6.28 0.45 -19.07
N ALA A 86 -6.72 1.64 -19.45
CA ALA A 86 -6.84 2.06 -20.86
C ALA A 86 -5.51 2.00 -21.61
N ARG A 87 -4.38 2.09 -20.91
CA ARG A 87 -3.03 2.01 -21.47
C ARG A 87 -2.41 0.62 -21.45
N GLY A 88 -3.14 -0.36 -20.90
CA GLY A 88 -2.72 -1.75 -20.86
C GLY A 88 -1.66 -2.07 -19.79
N ALA A 89 -1.50 -1.21 -18.79
CA ALA A 89 -0.74 -1.55 -17.59
C ALA A 89 -1.60 -2.42 -16.66
N SER A 90 -0.97 -3.25 -15.83
CA SER A 90 -1.64 -3.95 -14.74
C SER A 90 -1.48 -3.17 -13.43
N LEU A 91 -2.55 -3.07 -12.66
CA LEU A 91 -2.58 -2.42 -11.35
C LEU A 91 -3.19 -3.38 -10.33
N GLU A 92 -2.54 -3.55 -9.20
CA GLU A 92 -3.08 -4.26 -8.04
C GLU A 92 -2.88 -3.45 -6.75
N VAL A 93 -3.80 -3.60 -5.81
CA VAL A 93 -3.68 -3.05 -4.47
C VAL A 93 -3.04 -4.10 -3.57
N VAL A 94 -1.89 -3.75 -2.96
CA VAL A 94 -1.13 -4.64 -2.07
C VAL A 94 -0.90 -3.94 -0.74
N SER A 95 -1.62 -4.39 0.29
CA SER A 95 -1.69 -3.68 1.58
C SER A 95 -1.54 -4.64 2.77
N ASP A 96 -0.95 -4.16 3.86
CA ASP A 96 -1.01 -4.81 5.17
C ASP A 96 -2.38 -4.61 5.87
N GLY A 97 -3.30 -3.87 5.26
CA GLY A 97 -4.65 -3.62 5.74
C GLY A 97 -5.61 -4.81 5.62
N ILE A 98 -6.92 -4.53 5.74
CA ILE A 98 -8.00 -5.51 5.77
C ILE A 98 -8.67 -5.61 4.40
N GLU A 99 -8.56 -6.76 3.72
CA GLU A 99 -9.12 -7.01 2.36
C GLU A 99 -10.59 -6.62 2.25
N GLN A 100 -11.43 -7.03 3.22
CA GLN A 100 -12.87 -6.75 3.19
C GLN A 100 -13.17 -5.25 3.33
N GLY A 101 -12.36 -4.53 4.14
CA GLY A 101 -12.48 -3.08 4.30
C GLY A 101 -12.06 -2.36 3.02
N ILE A 102 -10.91 -2.72 2.45
CA ILE A 102 -10.39 -2.17 1.20
C ILE A 102 -11.41 -2.36 0.06
N ALA A 103 -11.91 -3.58 -0.12
CA ALA A 103 -12.89 -3.89 -1.17
C ALA A 103 -14.17 -3.06 -1.02
N ARG A 104 -14.67 -2.90 0.23
CA ARG A 104 -15.87 -2.10 0.50
C ARG A 104 -15.65 -0.61 0.23
N ILE A 105 -14.53 -0.07 0.67
CA ILE A 105 -14.18 1.34 0.45
C ILE A 105 -14.06 1.61 -1.05
N LEU A 106 -13.31 0.80 -1.79
CA LEU A 106 -13.13 0.96 -3.23
C LEU A 106 -14.44 0.81 -4.01
N ALA A 107 -15.30 -0.13 -3.62
CA ALA A 107 -16.60 -0.35 -4.27
C ALA A 107 -17.53 0.87 -4.18
N ARG A 108 -17.46 1.67 -3.10
CA ARG A 108 -18.21 2.94 -2.97
C ARG A 108 -17.78 4.00 -3.99
N HIS A 109 -16.57 3.86 -4.52
CA HIS A 109 -16.00 4.73 -5.55
C HIS A 109 -15.98 4.07 -6.94
N TYR A 110 -16.80 3.02 -7.14
CA TYR A 110 -16.95 2.26 -8.40
C TYR A 110 -15.66 1.54 -8.86
N VAL A 111 -14.67 1.39 -7.99
CA VAL A 111 -13.44 0.63 -8.27
C VAL A 111 -13.62 -0.80 -7.75
N THR A 112 -14.09 -1.70 -8.63
CA THR A 112 -14.47 -3.08 -8.22
C THR A 112 -13.66 -4.19 -8.90
N LEU A 113 -12.83 -3.86 -9.89
CA LEU A 113 -12.14 -4.86 -10.73
C LEU A 113 -10.65 -5.00 -10.42
N LEU A 114 -10.11 -4.22 -9.49
CA LEU A 114 -8.70 -4.33 -9.12
C LEU A 114 -8.46 -5.58 -8.26
N PRO A 115 -7.40 -6.33 -8.53
CA PRO A 115 -6.90 -7.32 -7.58
C PRO A 115 -6.51 -6.65 -6.26
N ILE A 116 -6.94 -7.23 -5.15
CA ILE A 116 -6.61 -6.79 -3.80
C ILE A 116 -5.89 -7.94 -3.10
N LEU A 117 -4.63 -7.71 -2.75
CA LEU A 117 -3.83 -8.61 -1.96
C LEU A 117 -3.64 -7.97 -0.58
N ALA A 118 -4.43 -8.41 0.39
CA ALA A 118 -4.41 -7.86 1.75
C ALA A 118 -4.73 -8.93 2.79
N ASN A 119 -4.61 -8.59 4.06
CA ASN A 119 -4.89 -9.50 5.14
C ASN A 119 -6.40 -9.67 5.34
N ARG A 120 -6.83 -10.78 5.95
CA ARG A 120 -8.24 -11.12 6.12
C ARG A 120 -8.66 -11.04 7.57
N LEU A 121 -9.60 -10.17 7.87
CA LEU A 121 -10.20 -10.08 9.19
C LEU A 121 -11.24 -11.20 9.35
N ARG A 122 -11.14 -11.96 10.45
CA ARG A 122 -12.12 -13.00 10.81
C ARG A 122 -12.80 -12.66 12.12
N GLN A 123 -14.12 -12.74 12.11
CA GLN A 123 -14.90 -12.67 13.32
C GLN A 123 -14.73 -13.94 14.16
N VAL A 124 -14.43 -13.80 15.46
CA VAL A 124 -14.29 -14.90 16.41
C VAL A 124 -15.59 -15.07 17.21
N ASP A 125 -16.15 -13.94 17.67
CA ASP A 125 -17.46 -13.88 18.33
C ASP A 125 -18.16 -12.55 17.96
N GLN A 126 -19.19 -12.14 18.72
CA GLN A 126 -20.00 -10.94 18.38
C GLN A 126 -19.19 -9.66 18.24
N HIS A 127 -18.07 -9.52 18.93
CA HIS A 127 -17.27 -8.28 18.97
C HIS A 127 -15.76 -8.52 18.87
N SER A 128 -15.31 -9.77 18.84
CA SER A 128 -13.89 -10.11 18.82
C SER A 128 -13.43 -10.57 17.45
N TRP A 129 -12.21 -10.22 17.13
CA TRP A 129 -11.63 -10.39 15.80
C TRP A 129 -10.26 -11.04 15.88
N ARG A 130 -9.87 -11.65 14.78
CA ARG A 130 -8.49 -12.06 14.49
C ARG A 130 -8.18 -11.76 13.02
N ILE A 131 -6.90 -11.68 12.70
CA ILE A 131 -6.43 -11.45 11.33
C ILE A 131 -5.69 -12.69 10.83
N ASP A 132 -5.94 -13.06 9.58
CA ASP A 132 -5.21 -14.08 8.84
C ASP A 132 -4.32 -13.40 7.79
N PHE A 133 -3.18 -14.00 7.52
CA PHE A 133 -2.13 -13.46 6.66
C PHE A 133 -1.89 -14.35 5.43
N PRO A 134 -2.79 -14.34 4.42
CA PRO A 134 -2.71 -15.27 3.28
C PRO A 134 -1.49 -15.05 2.37
N TYR A 135 -0.91 -13.85 2.44
CA TYR A 135 0.24 -13.46 1.61
C TYR A 135 1.52 -13.25 2.43
N ALA A 136 1.55 -13.75 3.66
CA ALA A 136 2.76 -13.73 4.47
C ALA A 136 3.82 -14.65 3.86
N SER A 137 5.09 -14.28 4.04
CA SER A 137 6.23 -15.08 3.59
C SER A 137 7.26 -15.19 4.71
N ASP A 138 7.73 -16.39 4.97
CA ASP A 138 8.80 -16.63 5.94
C ASP A 138 10.16 -16.08 5.46
N ALA A 139 10.30 -15.84 4.15
CA ALA A 139 11.43 -15.16 3.56
C ALA A 139 11.36 -13.61 3.66
N CYS A 140 10.27 -13.06 4.19
CA CYS A 140 10.09 -11.62 4.34
C CYS A 140 10.99 -11.06 5.44
N ARG A 141 11.97 -10.25 5.09
CA ARG A 141 12.91 -9.63 6.05
C ARG A 141 12.21 -8.68 7.05
N ALA A 142 11.09 -8.09 6.67
CA ALA A 142 10.32 -7.20 7.52
C ALA A 142 9.28 -7.96 8.38
N ALA A 143 9.20 -9.29 8.24
CA ALA A 143 8.16 -10.11 8.87
C ALA A 143 6.75 -9.50 8.70
N SER A 144 6.46 -9.01 7.48
CA SER A 144 5.19 -8.35 7.15
C SER A 144 4.03 -9.34 7.14
N GLY A 145 2.83 -8.83 7.40
CA GLY A 145 1.58 -9.58 7.23
C GLY A 145 1.32 -9.90 5.76
N ASN A 146 1.59 -8.93 4.88
CA ASN A 146 1.60 -9.11 3.44
C ASN A 146 3.00 -8.79 2.88
N CYS A 147 3.64 -9.76 2.27
CA CYS A 147 4.97 -9.55 1.67
C CYS A 147 4.83 -8.91 0.29
N LYS A 148 4.77 -7.57 0.22
CA LYS A 148 4.65 -6.81 -1.04
C LYS A 148 5.70 -7.18 -2.09
N CYS A 149 6.88 -7.66 -1.68
CA CYS A 149 7.91 -8.15 -2.58
C CYS A 149 7.50 -9.39 -3.41
N ALA A 150 6.47 -10.14 -2.98
CA ALA A 150 5.94 -11.27 -3.73
C ALA A 150 5.10 -10.83 -4.95
N SER A 151 4.62 -9.59 -4.95
CA SER A 151 3.85 -8.98 -6.04
C SER A 151 4.73 -8.39 -7.14
N THR A 152 6.01 -8.74 -7.20
CA THR A 152 6.94 -8.29 -8.25
C THR A 152 7.16 -9.40 -9.29
N PRO A 153 6.35 -9.48 -10.36
CA PRO A 153 6.43 -10.57 -11.33
C PRO A 153 7.73 -10.48 -12.15
N ALA A 154 8.37 -11.63 -12.36
CA ALA A 154 9.56 -11.70 -13.21
C ALA A 154 9.24 -11.27 -14.66
N GLY A 155 10.13 -10.49 -15.26
CA GLY A 155 10.04 -10.07 -16.67
C GLY A 155 9.07 -8.91 -16.96
N LYS A 156 8.44 -8.33 -15.92
CA LYS A 156 7.70 -7.06 -16.04
C LYS A 156 8.45 -5.95 -15.33
N ARG A 157 8.26 -4.72 -15.81
CA ARG A 157 8.70 -3.54 -15.07
C ARG A 157 7.73 -3.27 -13.94
N VAL A 158 8.26 -3.03 -12.75
CA VAL A 158 7.49 -2.81 -11.55
C VAL A 158 7.54 -1.33 -11.16
N LEU A 159 6.37 -0.73 -11.04
CA LEU A 159 6.15 0.58 -10.46
C LEU A 159 5.48 0.39 -9.08
N VAL A 160 6.10 0.91 -8.04
CA VAL A 160 5.49 0.95 -6.70
C VAL A 160 4.90 2.33 -6.46
N ILE A 161 3.69 2.37 -5.88
CA ILE A 161 3.05 3.59 -5.39
C ILE A 161 2.79 3.39 -3.91
N GLY A 162 3.35 4.23 -3.04
CA GLY A 162 3.29 4.05 -1.61
C GLY A 162 3.72 5.29 -0.81
N ASP A 163 3.65 5.21 0.51
CA ASP A 163 3.94 6.31 1.42
C ASP A 163 4.89 5.94 2.57
N GLY A 164 4.95 4.67 2.95
CA GLY A 164 5.44 4.30 4.26
C GLY A 164 6.42 3.14 4.35
N ARG A 165 6.61 2.72 5.60
CA ARG A 165 7.58 1.69 5.99
C ARG A 165 7.30 0.33 5.35
N SER A 166 6.02 -0.01 5.14
CA SER A 166 5.62 -1.28 4.55
C SER A 166 6.07 -1.43 3.10
N ASP A 167 6.33 -0.30 2.41
CA ASP A 167 6.73 -0.23 1.00
C ASP A 167 8.24 -0.28 0.77
N MET A 168 9.05 0.01 1.79
CA MET A 168 10.49 0.16 1.64
C MET A 168 11.17 -1.08 1.04
N CYS A 169 10.73 -2.29 1.42
CA CYS A 169 11.29 -3.53 0.91
C CYS A 169 10.99 -3.75 -0.58
N VAL A 170 9.76 -3.46 -1.02
CA VAL A 170 9.36 -3.61 -2.42
C VAL A 170 9.89 -2.48 -3.28
N ALA A 171 10.00 -1.26 -2.76
CA ALA A 171 10.63 -0.14 -3.42
C ALA A 171 12.09 -0.44 -3.84
N ALA A 172 12.85 -1.15 -3.00
CA ALA A 172 14.21 -1.59 -3.33
C ALA A 172 14.30 -2.60 -4.49
N LYS A 173 13.16 -3.17 -4.93
CA LYS A 173 13.06 -4.11 -6.06
C LYS A 173 12.33 -3.53 -7.26
N ALA A 174 11.72 -2.36 -7.10
CA ALA A 174 10.98 -1.67 -8.15
C ALA A 174 11.92 -1.07 -9.19
N ASP A 175 11.43 -0.95 -10.42
CA ASP A 175 12.12 -0.18 -11.47
C ASP A 175 11.93 1.33 -11.26
N PHE A 176 10.81 1.72 -10.63
CA PHE A 176 10.51 3.10 -10.26
C PHE A 176 9.51 3.16 -9.11
N VAL A 177 9.51 4.26 -8.36
CA VAL A 177 8.59 4.47 -7.23
C VAL A 177 7.91 5.83 -7.36
N PHE A 178 6.58 5.86 -7.21
CA PHE A 178 5.87 7.08 -6.85
C PHE A 178 5.67 7.07 -5.33
N ALA A 179 6.24 8.06 -4.66
CA ALA A 179 6.41 8.04 -3.23
C ALA A 179 5.83 9.26 -2.54
N LYS A 180 5.12 9.02 -1.43
CA LYS A 180 4.73 10.03 -0.45
C LYS A 180 5.60 9.91 0.79
N ASP A 181 5.53 10.86 1.68
CA ASP A 181 5.99 10.85 3.06
C ASP A 181 7.34 10.13 3.30
N SER A 182 7.36 9.21 4.24
CA SER A 182 8.59 8.52 4.67
C SER A 182 9.19 7.60 3.61
N LEU A 183 8.38 7.12 2.67
CA LEU A 183 8.90 6.33 1.54
C LEU A 183 9.73 7.20 0.60
N ALA A 184 9.32 8.43 0.33
CA ALA A 184 10.09 9.35 -0.49
C ALA A 184 11.47 9.64 0.13
N ASP A 185 11.52 9.90 1.43
CA ASP A 185 12.79 10.11 2.15
C ASP A 185 13.66 8.85 2.17
N HIS A 186 13.03 7.66 2.22
CA HIS A 186 13.74 6.40 2.11
C HIS A 186 14.35 6.20 0.71
N CYS A 187 13.59 6.48 -0.35
CA CYS A 187 14.08 6.38 -1.73
C CYS A 187 15.26 7.33 -1.96
N GLU A 188 15.16 8.57 -1.52
CA GLU A 188 16.24 9.56 -1.63
C GLU A 188 17.52 9.08 -0.94
N ARG A 189 17.43 8.66 0.32
CA ARG A 189 18.58 8.18 1.11
C ARG A 189 19.26 6.94 0.53
N ASN A 190 18.50 6.09 -0.16
CA ASN A 190 19.01 4.81 -0.69
C ASN A 190 19.27 4.84 -2.21
N GLY A 191 19.10 5.99 -2.89
CA GLY A 191 19.32 6.13 -4.33
C GLY A 191 18.34 5.30 -5.16
N ILE A 192 17.12 5.06 -4.65
CA ILE A 192 16.06 4.35 -5.37
C ILE A 192 15.40 5.34 -6.33
N PRO A 193 15.22 5.01 -7.63
CA PRO A 193 14.56 5.89 -8.58
C PRO A 193 13.10 6.17 -8.16
N TYR A 194 12.75 7.42 -7.94
CA TYR A 194 11.42 7.80 -7.49
C TYR A 194 10.98 9.18 -7.97
N ALA A 195 9.69 9.45 -7.89
CA ALA A 195 9.11 10.79 -7.95
C ALA A 195 8.17 11.00 -6.75
N ARG A 196 8.20 12.19 -6.16
CA ARG A 196 7.22 12.59 -5.14
C ARG A 196 5.89 12.90 -5.82
N PHE A 197 4.80 12.65 -5.10
CA PHE A 197 3.45 13.06 -5.50
C PHE A 197 2.60 13.32 -4.26
N ASP A 198 1.61 14.19 -4.39
CA ASP A 198 0.66 14.50 -3.32
C ASP A 198 -0.72 13.91 -3.61
N SER A 199 -1.13 13.86 -4.87
CA SER A 199 -2.44 13.38 -5.31
C SER A 199 -2.35 12.50 -6.55
N PHE A 200 -3.32 11.60 -6.71
CA PHE A 200 -3.41 10.74 -7.90
C PHE A 200 -3.66 11.51 -9.20
N ALA A 201 -4.12 12.76 -9.14
CA ALA A 201 -4.23 13.64 -10.32
C ALA A 201 -2.91 13.87 -11.05
N GLU A 202 -1.78 13.82 -10.33
CA GLU A 202 -0.45 14.06 -10.89
C GLU A 202 0.12 12.85 -11.63
N LEU A 203 -0.30 11.64 -11.23
CA LEU A 203 0.31 10.39 -11.67
C LEU A 203 0.19 10.10 -13.18
N PRO A 204 -0.90 10.46 -13.89
CA PRO A 204 -0.94 10.32 -15.34
C PRO A 204 0.19 11.06 -16.07
N ALA A 205 0.51 12.27 -15.62
CA ALA A 205 1.61 13.06 -16.21
C ALA A 205 2.98 12.48 -15.86
N LEU A 206 3.17 12.02 -14.62
CA LEU A 206 4.40 11.35 -14.19
C LEU A 206 4.60 10.02 -14.93
N LEU A 207 3.56 9.21 -15.09
CA LEU A 207 3.59 7.96 -15.87
C LEU A 207 4.00 8.19 -17.33
N ALA A 208 3.52 9.27 -17.95
CA ALA A 208 3.84 9.58 -19.35
C ALA A 208 5.33 9.89 -19.56
N ARG A 209 6.04 10.28 -18.51
CA ARG A 209 7.48 10.58 -18.53
C ARG A 209 8.35 9.35 -18.32
N LEU A 210 7.78 8.25 -17.81
CA LEU A 210 8.52 7.00 -17.62
C LEU A 210 8.88 6.37 -18.96
N PRO A 211 10.10 5.86 -19.15
CA PRO A 211 10.54 5.27 -20.40
C PRO A 211 9.74 4.02 -20.75
N ASN A 212 9.24 3.96 -21.98
CA ASN A 212 8.46 2.84 -22.52
C ASN A 212 9.31 1.63 -22.94
N GLN A 213 10.62 1.63 -22.72
CA GLN A 213 11.50 0.56 -23.22
C GLN A 213 11.64 -0.60 -22.24
N ALA A 214 11.81 -1.80 -22.84
CA ALA A 214 11.92 -3.09 -22.15
C ALA A 214 13.08 -3.16 -21.14
N ALA A 215 12.97 -4.12 -20.24
CA ALA A 215 13.74 -4.47 -19.05
C ALA A 215 15.28 -4.48 -19.06
N ASN A 216 15.94 -3.88 -20.04
CA ASN A 216 17.39 -3.75 -20.12
C ASN A 216 17.89 -2.29 -20.06
N ALA A 217 17.04 -1.34 -19.65
CA ALA A 217 17.49 0.02 -19.43
C ALA A 217 18.28 0.10 -18.11
N PRO A 218 19.44 0.75 -18.10
CA PRO A 218 20.19 0.98 -16.86
C PRO A 218 19.32 1.76 -15.88
N HIS A 219 19.53 1.55 -14.58
CA HIS A 219 18.95 2.34 -13.51
C HIS A 219 18.91 3.82 -13.92
N PHE A 220 17.80 4.48 -13.63
CA PHE A 220 17.66 5.91 -13.88
C PHE A 220 18.92 6.65 -13.43
N SER A 221 19.52 7.42 -14.32
CA SER A 221 20.67 8.23 -13.95
C SER A 221 20.22 9.33 -12.98
N ARG A 222 21.18 9.82 -12.16
CA ARG A 222 20.91 10.94 -11.25
C ARG A 222 20.30 12.16 -11.95
N GLU A 223 20.72 12.42 -13.20
CA GLU A 223 20.17 13.50 -14.05
C GLU A 223 18.70 13.24 -14.46
N GLN A 224 18.33 11.98 -14.70
CA GLN A 224 16.94 11.62 -15.00
C GLN A 224 16.06 11.73 -13.76
N GLN A 225 16.59 11.45 -12.57
CA GLN A 225 15.94 11.62 -11.29
C GLN A 225 15.64 13.10 -10.98
N GLU A 226 16.62 13.98 -11.23
CA GLU A 226 16.47 15.42 -11.01
C GLU A 226 15.38 16.03 -11.91
N LEU A 227 15.18 15.51 -13.12
CA LEU A 227 14.10 15.93 -14.01
C LEU A 227 12.69 15.59 -13.50
N PHE A 228 12.53 14.61 -12.59
CA PHE A 228 11.25 14.28 -11.98
C PHE A 228 10.96 15.13 -10.73
N ASN A 229 11.98 15.57 -10.00
CA ASN A 229 11.86 16.24 -8.72
C ASN A 229 11.80 17.79 -8.83
N HIS A 230 11.92 18.36 -10.03
CA HIS A 230 11.90 19.82 -10.28
C HIS A 230 10.66 20.28 -11.05
N VAL A 231 9.47 19.83 -10.63
CA VAL A 231 8.20 20.39 -11.15
C VAL A 231 7.33 20.84 -10.01
#